data_c872486849de127025405bdf5c46f6dc
#
_entry.id   c872486849de127025405bdf5c46f6dc
#
_cell.length_a   1.000
_cell.length_b   1.000
_cell.length_c   1.000
_cell.angle_alpha   90.00
_cell.angle_beta   90.00
_cell.angle_gamma   90.00
#
_symmetry.space_group_name_H-M   'P 1'
#
loop_
_entity.id
_entity.type
_entity.pdbx_description
1 polymer ?
#
loop_
_entity_poly.entity_id
_entity_poly.type
_entity_poly.pdbx_seq_one_letter_code
_entity_poly.pdbx_strand_id
1 'polypeptide(L)'
;MLTQEQIKVGIIGYGVIGMTFARWLQEHTKCQIAISDPPKGINDDITDCNLYFIGIHIPTELDGTQDLTLLRSIISGLPENKPIFIRTTLLPGTADMLTAELNKPVYFMPEFLTERTAYADFCSQDIVITGERDLLDEIFKTKKRYYMKNVEAEICKYAHNVFGALAVTYFNGVYELCQKMGAEYNLVRDGFLLSGYLSPTHTHVPGPDGKFGYGGKCFPKDVNAFAIFNQKNHLGELLRVTMETNKFFREQEVK
;
A
#
# COMPACT_ATOMS: atom_id res chain seq x y z
N MET A 1 -16.66 5.19 -25.45
CA MET A 1 -16.00 4.46 -24.35
C MET A 1 -15.71 3.04 -24.80
N LEU A 2 -14.55 2.47 -24.44
CA LEU A 2 -14.23 1.08 -24.70
C LEU A 2 -15.07 0.18 -23.77
N THR A 3 -15.49 -1.00 -24.26
CA THR A 3 -16.06 -2.05 -23.40
C THR A 3 -14.93 -2.82 -22.72
N GLN A 4 -15.24 -3.61 -21.69
CA GLN A 4 -14.21 -4.42 -21.00
C GLN A 4 -13.47 -5.36 -21.96
N GLU A 5 -14.16 -5.97 -22.92
CA GLU A 5 -13.54 -6.87 -23.91
C GLU A 5 -12.54 -6.16 -24.84
N GLN A 6 -12.66 -4.83 -24.97
CA GLN A 6 -11.75 -4.00 -25.78
C GLN A 6 -10.59 -3.41 -24.97
N ILE A 7 -10.64 -3.56 -23.63
CA ILE A 7 -9.60 -3.03 -22.75
C ILE A 7 -8.54 -4.11 -22.52
N LYS A 8 -7.30 -3.80 -22.89
CA LYS A 8 -6.12 -4.60 -22.56
C LYS A 8 -5.32 -3.88 -21.47
N VAL A 9 -5.10 -4.58 -20.35
CA VAL A 9 -4.42 -4.07 -19.16
C VAL A 9 -3.02 -4.62 -19.10
N GLY A 10 -2.01 -3.76 -19.06
CA GLY A 10 -0.63 -4.12 -18.80
C GLY A 10 -0.34 -4.15 -17.29
N ILE A 11 0.21 -5.24 -16.79
CA ILE A 11 0.63 -5.38 -15.38
C ILE A 11 2.14 -5.57 -15.33
N ILE A 12 2.83 -4.65 -14.66
CA ILE A 12 4.30 -4.66 -14.55
C ILE A 12 4.67 -4.92 -13.10
N GLY A 13 5.40 -6.04 -12.88
CA GLY A 13 5.65 -6.59 -11.54
C GLY A 13 4.55 -7.56 -11.10
N TYR A 14 4.92 -8.83 -10.99
CA TYR A 14 4.01 -9.92 -10.63
C TYR A 14 4.29 -10.45 -9.22
N GLY A 15 4.47 -9.52 -8.26
CA GLY A 15 4.49 -9.76 -6.83
C GLY A 15 3.08 -9.89 -6.24
N VAL A 16 2.94 -9.79 -4.91
CA VAL A 16 1.64 -9.91 -4.22
C VAL A 16 0.59 -8.96 -4.82
N ILE A 17 0.95 -7.70 -5.06
CA ILE A 17 0.05 -6.69 -5.62
C ILE A 17 -0.37 -7.05 -7.05
N GLY A 18 0.60 -7.33 -7.92
CA GLY A 18 0.32 -7.65 -9.33
C GLY A 18 -0.46 -8.96 -9.51
N MET A 19 -0.09 -10.02 -8.77
CA MET A 19 -0.82 -11.31 -8.79
C MET A 19 -2.27 -11.14 -8.30
N THR A 20 -2.46 -10.43 -7.19
CA THR A 20 -3.79 -10.17 -6.64
C THR A 20 -4.67 -9.43 -7.65
N PHE A 21 -4.12 -8.39 -8.27
CA PHE A 21 -4.84 -7.58 -9.22
C PHE A 21 -5.15 -8.35 -10.52
N ALA A 22 -4.17 -9.07 -11.08
CA ALA A 22 -4.37 -9.88 -12.27
C ALA A 22 -5.47 -10.93 -12.05
N ARG A 23 -5.42 -11.64 -10.93
CA ARG A 23 -6.44 -12.62 -10.56
C ARG A 23 -7.83 -11.98 -10.46
N TRP A 24 -7.94 -10.82 -9.81
CA TRP A 24 -9.22 -10.13 -9.70
C TRP A 24 -9.76 -9.71 -11.07
N LEU A 25 -8.92 -9.18 -11.96
CA LEU A 25 -9.32 -8.84 -13.32
C LEU A 25 -9.83 -10.07 -14.08
N GLN A 26 -9.16 -11.20 -13.97
CA GLN A 26 -9.55 -12.46 -14.62
C GLN A 26 -10.90 -12.98 -14.12
N GLU A 27 -11.17 -12.88 -12.83
CA GLU A 27 -12.38 -13.44 -12.22
C GLU A 27 -13.60 -12.49 -12.30
N HIS A 28 -13.37 -11.15 -12.40
CA HIS A 28 -14.46 -10.16 -12.24
C HIS A 28 -14.63 -9.24 -13.45
N THR A 29 -13.79 -9.37 -14.46
CA THR A 29 -13.89 -8.53 -15.67
C THR A 29 -13.73 -9.37 -16.93
N LYS A 30 -13.96 -8.74 -18.08
CA LYS A 30 -13.68 -9.33 -19.39
C LYS A 30 -12.44 -8.68 -20.06
N CYS A 31 -11.66 -7.91 -19.30
CA CYS A 31 -10.46 -7.26 -19.80
C CYS A 31 -9.39 -8.27 -20.22
N GLN A 32 -8.69 -7.97 -21.30
CA GLN A 32 -7.48 -8.71 -21.65
C GLN A 32 -6.34 -8.27 -20.71
N ILE A 33 -5.43 -9.19 -20.38
CA ILE A 33 -4.33 -8.92 -19.46
C ILE A 33 -3.02 -9.35 -20.11
N ALA A 34 -2.01 -8.50 -20.02
CA ALA A 34 -0.64 -8.81 -20.38
C ALA A 34 0.28 -8.51 -19.19
N ILE A 35 1.19 -9.43 -18.85
CA ILE A 35 2.00 -9.37 -17.63
C ILE A 35 3.48 -9.31 -18.00
N SER A 36 4.21 -8.37 -17.38
CA SER A 36 5.66 -8.23 -17.52
C SER A 36 6.32 -8.28 -16.14
N ASP A 37 7.08 -9.34 -15.90
CA ASP A 37 7.99 -9.48 -14.73
C ASP A 37 9.22 -10.28 -15.18
N PRO A 38 10.16 -9.63 -15.90
CA PRO A 38 11.35 -10.30 -16.46
C PRO A 38 12.16 -11.09 -15.45
N PRO A 39 12.36 -10.63 -14.20
CA PRO A 39 13.02 -11.43 -13.18
C PRO A 39 12.35 -12.78 -12.88
N LYS A 40 11.04 -12.92 -13.18
CA LYS A 40 10.28 -14.16 -13.04
C LYS A 40 10.10 -14.92 -14.36
N GLY A 41 10.72 -14.44 -15.44
CA GLY A 41 10.58 -15.04 -16.76
C GLY A 41 9.22 -14.78 -17.43
N ILE A 42 8.43 -13.82 -16.96
CA ILE A 42 7.14 -13.45 -17.54
C ILE A 42 7.34 -12.22 -18.44
N ASN A 43 7.14 -12.40 -19.73
CA ASN A 43 7.46 -11.37 -20.74
C ASN A 43 6.37 -11.30 -21.82
N ASP A 44 5.12 -11.04 -21.41
CA ASP A 44 4.07 -10.81 -22.40
C ASP A 44 4.32 -9.49 -23.14
N ASP A 45 3.84 -9.41 -24.39
CA ASP A 45 3.85 -8.15 -25.13
C ASP A 45 2.82 -7.19 -24.52
N ILE A 46 3.35 -6.10 -23.94
CA ILE A 46 2.53 -5.06 -23.29
C ILE A 46 2.43 -3.79 -24.14
N THR A 47 2.96 -3.77 -25.38
CA THR A 47 3.06 -2.53 -26.19
C THR A 47 1.71 -1.97 -26.65
N ASP A 48 0.71 -2.83 -26.82
CA ASP A 48 -0.64 -2.48 -27.28
C ASP A 48 -1.67 -2.30 -26.15
N CYS A 49 -1.23 -2.29 -24.87
CA CYS A 49 -2.13 -2.09 -23.74
C CYS A 49 -2.75 -0.68 -23.74
N ASN A 50 -3.98 -0.61 -23.22
CA ASN A 50 -4.70 0.66 -23.10
C ASN A 50 -4.25 1.47 -21.88
N LEU A 51 -3.79 0.79 -20.84
CA LEU A 51 -3.29 1.36 -19.59
C LEU A 51 -2.35 0.37 -18.89
N TYR A 52 -1.58 0.88 -17.93
CA TYR A 52 -0.58 0.10 -17.21
C TYR A 52 -0.73 0.22 -15.70
N PHE A 53 -0.59 -0.91 -14.99
CA PHE A 53 -0.44 -0.93 -13.54
C PHE A 53 0.96 -1.41 -13.18
N ILE A 54 1.67 -0.63 -12.34
CA ILE A 54 3.03 -0.93 -11.90
C ILE A 54 3.01 -1.30 -10.41
N GLY A 55 3.41 -2.53 -10.10
CA GLY A 55 3.49 -3.07 -8.74
C GLY A 55 4.87 -3.64 -8.43
N ILE A 56 5.94 -2.89 -8.68
CA ILE A 56 7.33 -3.28 -8.41
C ILE A 56 7.77 -2.88 -7.00
N HIS A 57 8.84 -3.50 -6.50
CA HIS A 57 9.48 -3.05 -5.27
C HIS A 57 10.25 -1.74 -5.52
N ILE A 58 10.03 -0.75 -4.65
CA ILE A 58 10.77 0.51 -4.62
C ILE A 58 11.61 0.52 -3.34
N PRO A 59 12.94 0.46 -3.44
CA PRO A 59 13.82 0.57 -2.28
C PRO A 59 13.60 1.90 -1.57
N THR A 60 13.62 1.86 -0.24
CA THR A 60 13.57 3.06 0.60
C THR A 60 14.77 3.00 1.51
N GLU A 61 15.62 4.02 1.43
CA GLU A 61 16.85 4.13 2.19
C GLU A 61 16.59 4.53 3.66
N LEU A 62 17.61 4.40 4.51
CA LEU A 62 17.50 4.76 5.92
C LEU A 62 17.22 6.25 6.14
N ASP A 63 17.63 7.10 5.22
CA ASP A 63 17.34 8.53 5.20
C ASP A 63 15.95 8.88 4.66
N GLY A 64 15.10 7.87 4.41
CA GLY A 64 13.72 8.02 3.93
C GLY A 64 13.58 8.27 2.44
N THR A 65 14.67 8.40 1.70
CA THR A 65 14.61 8.56 0.24
C THR A 65 14.17 7.28 -0.47
N GLN A 66 13.48 7.42 -1.59
CA GLN A 66 13.04 6.30 -2.42
C GLN A 66 13.89 6.23 -3.70
N ASP A 67 14.47 5.07 -3.99
CA ASP A 67 15.14 4.86 -5.27
C ASP A 67 14.12 4.60 -6.38
N LEU A 68 13.89 5.63 -7.18
CA LEU A 68 12.94 5.62 -8.29
C LEU A 68 13.59 5.24 -9.64
N THR A 69 14.86 4.84 -9.66
CA THR A 69 15.62 4.60 -10.90
C THR A 69 14.95 3.55 -11.79
N LEU A 70 14.61 2.39 -11.22
CA LEU A 70 13.91 1.34 -11.97
C LEU A 70 12.52 1.79 -12.41
N LEU A 71 11.77 2.48 -11.55
CA LEU A 71 10.45 2.98 -11.87
C LEU A 71 10.49 3.98 -13.05
N ARG A 72 11.44 4.93 -13.03
CA ARG A 72 11.67 5.87 -14.14
C ARG A 72 11.99 5.14 -15.44
N SER A 73 12.88 4.16 -15.40
CA SER A 73 13.25 3.36 -16.56
C SER A 73 12.04 2.63 -17.16
N ILE A 74 11.22 2.01 -16.34
CA ILE A 74 10.00 1.33 -16.79
C ILE A 74 9.04 2.33 -17.42
N ILE A 75 8.71 3.43 -16.74
CA ILE A 75 7.77 4.44 -17.25
C ILE A 75 8.28 5.01 -18.58
N SER A 76 9.58 5.31 -18.70
CA SER A 76 10.17 5.85 -19.94
C SER A 76 10.00 4.90 -21.12
N GLY A 77 10.08 3.59 -20.90
CA GLY A 77 9.91 2.56 -21.92
C GLY A 77 8.46 2.30 -22.36
N LEU A 78 7.47 2.81 -21.63
CA LEU A 78 6.05 2.62 -21.98
C LEU A 78 5.62 3.59 -23.09
N PRO A 79 4.57 3.25 -23.87
CA PRO A 79 4.03 4.14 -24.89
C PRO A 79 3.57 5.49 -24.33
N GLU A 80 3.71 6.54 -25.15
CA GLU A 80 3.21 7.87 -24.83
C GLU A 80 1.68 7.88 -24.76
N ASN A 81 1.12 8.81 -23.99
CA ASN A 81 -0.33 9.04 -23.89
C ASN A 81 -1.16 7.84 -23.36
N LYS A 82 -0.53 6.87 -22.73
CA LYS A 82 -1.25 5.79 -22.04
C LYS A 82 -1.19 5.99 -20.53
N PRO A 83 -2.34 5.90 -19.81
CA PRO A 83 -2.36 6.08 -18.38
C PRO A 83 -1.54 4.99 -17.66
N ILE A 84 -0.73 5.43 -16.72
CA ILE A 84 0.17 4.57 -15.93
C ILE A 84 -0.19 4.72 -14.46
N PHE A 85 -0.61 3.64 -13.82
CA PHE A 85 -1.03 3.61 -12.42
C PHE A 85 0.01 2.90 -11.56
N ILE A 86 0.65 3.64 -10.66
CA ILE A 86 1.62 3.08 -9.70
C ILE A 86 0.86 2.63 -8.47
N ARG A 87 1.07 1.37 -8.05
CA ARG A 87 0.44 0.78 -6.89
C ARG A 87 1.39 0.58 -5.71
N THR A 88 2.68 0.76 -5.93
CA THR A 88 3.69 0.72 -4.86
C THR A 88 3.71 2.05 -4.13
N THR A 89 3.82 2.02 -2.79
CA THR A 89 3.82 3.23 -1.95
C THR A 89 4.87 4.25 -2.41
N LEU A 90 4.42 5.47 -2.69
CA LEU A 90 5.23 6.62 -3.09
C LEU A 90 5.09 7.74 -2.06
N LEU A 91 6.17 8.50 -1.84
CA LEU A 91 6.12 9.74 -1.05
C LEU A 91 5.18 10.77 -1.71
N PRO A 92 4.45 11.57 -0.90
CA PRO A 92 3.50 12.55 -1.43
C PRO A 92 4.11 13.51 -2.45
N GLY A 93 3.48 13.65 -3.60
CA GLY A 93 3.91 14.46 -4.74
C GLY A 93 4.76 13.72 -5.77
N THR A 94 5.12 12.45 -5.54
CA THR A 94 6.00 11.69 -6.44
C THR A 94 5.35 11.40 -7.79
N ALA A 95 4.08 11.03 -7.84
CA ALA A 95 3.41 10.75 -9.10
C ALA A 95 3.29 12.00 -10.01
N ASP A 96 2.98 13.15 -9.42
CA ASP A 96 2.92 14.42 -10.15
C ASP A 96 4.32 14.85 -10.63
N MET A 97 5.36 14.65 -9.82
CA MET A 97 6.76 14.87 -10.20
C MET A 97 7.15 14.00 -11.40
N LEU A 98 6.83 12.68 -11.36
CA LEU A 98 7.12 11.76 -12.47
C LEU A 98 6.35 12.13 -13.74
N THR A 99 5.11 12.61 -13.62
CA THR A 99 4.33 13.12 -14.74
C THR A 99 5.02 14.29 -15.42
N ALA A 100 5.50 15.26 -14.64
CA ALA A 100 6.18 16.44 -15.15
C ALA A 100 7.56 16.09 -15.74
N GLU A 101 8.32 15.22 -15.09
CA GLU A 101 9.68 14.83 -15.49
C GLU A 101 9.66 14.02 -16.79
N LEU A 102 8.73 13.06 -16.92
CA LEU A 102 8.72 12.10 -18.03
C LEU A 102 7.72 12.45 -19.14
N ASN A 103 6.94 13.52 -18.96
CA ASN A 103 5.88 13.93 -19.88
C ASN A 103 4.90 12.78 -20.23
N LYS A 104 4.53 11.99 -19.22
CA LYS A 104 3.60 10.84 -19.34
C LYS A 104 2.51 10.92 -18.26
N PRO A 105 1.28 10.44 -18.54
CA PRO A 105 0.19 10.49 -17.58
C PRO A 105 0.39 9.43 -16.46
N VAL A 106 1.12 9.81 -15.41
CA VAL A 106 1.42 8.96 -14.25
C VAL A 106 0.46 9.26 -13.11
N TYR A 107 -0.15 8.22 -12.58
CA TYR A 107 -1.12 8.28 -11.51
C TYR A 107 -0.72 7.34 -10.36
N PHE A 108 -1.11 7.68 -9.15
CA PHE A 108 -0.93 6.81 -8.00
C PHE A 108 -2.27 6.18 -7.59
N MET A 109 -2.33 4.86 -7.58
CA MET A 109 -3.52 4.11 -7.18
C MET A 109 -3.21 3.22 -5.98
N PRO A 110 -3.51 3.66 -4.74
CA PRO A 110 -3.16 2.94 -3.53
C PRO A 110 -3.81 1.56 -3.45
N GLU A 111 -3.19 0.68 -2.69
CA GLU A 111 -3.73 -0.59 -2.25
C GLU A 111 -3.64 -0.67 -0.71
N PHE A 112 -4.55 -1.39 -0.08
CA PHE A 112 -4.62 -1.56 1.37
C PHE A 112 -4.62 -3.05 1.75
N LEU A 113 -3.74 -3.81 1.08
CA LEU A 113 -3.68 -5.26 1.19
C LEU A 113 -2.79 -5.72 2.33
N THR A 114 -3.23 -6.74 3.04
CA THR A 114 -2.37 -7.53 3.93
C THR A 114 -1.82 -8.73 3.16
N GLU A 115 -0.52 -8.98 3.19
CA GLU A 115 0.14 -10.01 2.36
C GLU A 115 -0.57 -11.39 2.44
N ARG A 116 -1.04 -11.77 3.65
CA ARG A 116 -1.71 -13.07 3.87
C ARG A 116 -3.14 -13.15 3.36
N THR A 117 -3.84 -12.02 3.27
CA THR A 117 -5.25 -11.93 2.88
C THR A 117 -5.47 -11.11 1.63
N ALA A 118 -4.41 -10.81 0.89
CA ALA A 118 -4.38 -9.83 -0.19
C ALA A 118 -5.55 -9.94 -1.18
N TYR A 119 -5.90 -11.16 -1.60
CA TYR A 119 -7.00 -11.36 -2.54
C TYR A 119 -8.37 -11.08 -1.90
N ALA A 120 -8.61 -11.57 -0.68
CA ALA A 120 -9.85 -11.30 0.05
C ALA A 120 -10.00 -9.81 0.37
N ASP A 121 -8.90 -9.16 0.78
CA ASP A 121 -8.87 -7.71 1.02
C ASP A 121 -9.21 -6.94 -0.24
N PHE A 122 -8.60 -7.29 -1.39
CA PHE A 122 -8.90 -6.62 -2.65
C PHE A 122 -10.36 -6.82 -3.10
N CYS A 123 -10.92 -8.03 -2.89
CA CYS A 123 -12.32 -8.31 -3.22
C CYS A 123 -13.30 -7.48 -2.38
N SER A 124 -13.03 -7.30 -1.09
CA SER A 124 -13.92 -6.61 -0.15
C SER A 124 -13.76 -5.10 -0.13
N GLN A 125 -12.59 -4.57 -0.51
CA GLN A 125 -12.30 -3.14 -0.43
C GLN A 125 -12.87 -2.35 -1.62
N ASP A 126 -13.25 -1.11 -1.34
CA ASP A 126 -13.52 -0.09 -2.34
C ASP A 126 -12.22 0.37 -3.01
N ILE A 127 -12.34 1.08 -4.12
CA ILE A 127 -11.19 1.51 -4.93
C ILE A 127 -11.03 3.03 -4.90
N VAL A 128 -9.80 3.47 -4.65
CA VAL A 128 -9.39 4.85 -4.90
C VAL A 128 -8.94 4.97 -6.35
N ILE A 129 -9.49 5.95 -7.06
CA ILE A 129 -9.16 6.26 -8.45
C ILE A 129 -8.55 7.66 -8.52
N THR A 130 -7.44 7.75 -9.24
CA THR A 130 -6.79 9.02 -9.58
C THR A 130 -6.70 9.15 -11.11
N GLY A 131 -6.73 10.36 -11.59
CA GLY A 131 -6.53 10.67 -13.02
C GLY A 131 -7.60 10.15 -13.97
N GLU A 132 -7.21 9.29 -14.90
CA GLU A 132 -8.08 8.77 -15.97
C GLU A 132 -9.26 7.96 -15.42
N ARG A 133 -10.48 8.47 -15.63
CA ARG A 133 -11.70 7.88 -15.05
C ARG A 133 -12.38 6.88 -15.96
N ASP A 134 -12.51 7.19 -17.25
CA ASP A 134 -13.34 6.42 -18.16
C ASP A 134 -12.96 4.95 -18.26
N LEU A 135 -11.65 4.66 -18.35
CA LEU A 135 -11.16 3.27 -18.38
C LEU A 135 -11.31 2.59 -17.01
N LEU A 136 -10.97 3.29 -15.93
CA LEU A 136 -11.04 2.72 -14.58
C LEU A 136 -12.49 2.51 -14.14
N ASP A 137 -13.41 3.39 -14.52
CA ASP A 137 -14.83 3.24 -14.21
C ASP A 137 -15.43 2.02 -14.89
N GLU A 138 -15.01 1.70 -16.11
CA GLU A 138 -15.43 0.48 -16.79
C GLU A 138 -14.80 -0.77 -16.18
N ILE A 139 -13.50 -0.73 -15.85
CA ILE A 139 -12.79 -1.85 -15.22
C ILE A 139 -13.41 -2.15 -13.84
N PHE A 140 -13.61 -1.14 -13.01
CA PHE A 140 -14.07 -1.28 -11.63
C PHE A 140 -15.57 -1.01 -11.44
N LYS A 141 -16.40 -1.24 -12.46
CA LYS A 141 -17.84 -0.93 -12.40
C LYS A 141 -18.60 -1.65 -11.29
N THR A 142 -18.09 -2.78 -10.81
CA THR A 142 -18.67 -3.56 -9.70
C THR A 142 -18.23 -3.11 -8.32
N LYS A 143 -17.26 -2.18 -8.23
CA LYS A 143 -16.73 -1.64 -6.99
C LYS A 143 -17.20 -0.21 -6.74
N LYS A 144 -17.35 0.16 -5.46
CA LYS A 144 -17.49 1.56 -5.09
C LYS A 144 -16.16 2.28 -5.30
N ARG A 145 -16.20 3.46 -5.88
CA ARG A 145 -15.03 4.23 -6.31
C ARG A 145 -14.97 5.55 -5.59
N TYR A 146 -13.77 5.91 -5.13
CA TYR A 146 -13.44 7.19 -4.52
C TYR A 146 -12.42 7.90 -5.40
N TYR A 147 -12.69 9.14 -5.79
CA TYR A 147 -11.84 9.91 -6.69
C TYR A 147 -10.99 10.88 -5.88
N MET A 148 -9.69 10.82 -6.10
CA MET A 148 -8.70 11.65 -5.39
C MET A 148 -7.68 12.21 -6.39
N LYS A 149 -6.95 13.26 -5.99
CA LYS A 149 -5.71 13.66 -6.67
C LYS A 149 -4.58 12.71 -6.28
N ASN A 150 -3.50 12.67 -7.06
CA ASN A 150 -2.34 11.83 -6.76
C ASN A 150 -1.82 12.06 -5.33
N VAL A 151 -1.56 13.32 -4.96
CA VAL A 151 -1.04 13.67 -3.63
C VAL A 151 -1.97 13.25 -2.49
N GLU A 152 -3.29 13.35 -2.70
CA GLU A 152 -4.28 12.93 -1.70
C GLU A 152 -4.25 11.40 -1.51
N ALA A 153 -4.13 10.67 -2.60
CA ALA A 153 -4.04 9.20 -2.58
C ALA A 153 -2.71 8.70 -1.98
N GLU A 154 -1.60 9.37 -2.26
CA GLU A 154 -0.29 9.09 -1.66
C GLU A 154 -0.30 9.33 -0.15
N ILE A 155 -0.86 10.47 0.30
CA ILE A 155 -1.05 10.75 1.73
C ILE A 155 -1.97 9.69 2.36
N CYS A 156 -3.07 9.34 1.71
CA CYS A 156 -4.03 8.32 2.19
C CYS A 156 -3.33 6.98 2.43
N LYS A 157 -2.44 6.54 1.52
CA LYS A 157 -1.68 5.30 1.69
C LYS A 157 -0.76 5.34 2.90
N TYR A 158 -0.02 6.44 3.09
CA TYR A 158 0.82 6.60 4.28
C TYR A 158 -0.02 6.69 5.56
N ALA A 159 -1.11 7.45 5.55
CA ALA A 159 -1.99 7.56 6.71
C ALA A 159 -2.50 6.18 7.16
N HIS A 160 -2.90 5.32 6.20
CA HIS A 160 -3.33 3.95 6.50
C HIS A 160 -2.21 3.10 7.15
N ASN A 161 -1.03 3.03 6.51
CA ASN A 161 0.06 2.17 7.00
C ASN A 161 0.62 2.67 8.34
N VAL A 162 0.78 3.96 8.48
CA VAL A 162 1.28 4.61 9.70
C VAL A 162 0.30 4.47 10.84
N PHE A 163 -1.01 4.62 10.59
CA PHE A 163 -2.02 4.38 11.62
C PHE A 163 -2.01 2.94 12.11
N GLY A 164 -1.82 1.96 11.22
CA GLY A 164 -1.64 0.56 11.61
C GLY A 164 -0.45 0.36 12.55
N ALA A 165 0.70 0.98 12.24
CA ALA A 165 1.89 0.93 13.09
C ALA A 165 1.67 1.61 14.46
N LEU A 166 1.00 2.76 14.49
CA LEU A 166 0.60 3.46 15.72
C LEU A 166 -0.32 2.57 16.58
N ALA A 167 -1.32 1.93 15.97
CA ALA A 167 -2.23 1.04 16.67
C ALA A 167 -1.48 -0.14 17.32
N VAL A 168 -0.57 -0.78 16.57
CA VAL A 168 0.26 -1.86 17.13
C VAL A 168 1.09 -1.36 18.32
N THR A 169 1.76 -0.22 18.17
CA THR A 169 2.56 0.37 19.26
C THR A 169 1.71 0.68 20.49
N TYR A 170 0.54 1.30 20.30
CA TYR A 170 -0.40 1.61 21.38
C TYR A 170 -0.87 0.35 22.12
N PHE A 171 -1.30 -0.68 21.40
CA PHE A 171 -1.79 -1.92 22.04
C PHE A 171 -0.69 -2.73 22.71
N ASN A 172 0.56 -2.65 22.27
CA ASN A 172 1.69 -3.19 23.03
C ASN A 172 1.90 -2.45 24.35
N GLY A 173 1.73 -1.12 24.39
CA GLY A 173 1.74 -0.37 25.66
C GLY A 173 0.58 -0.74 26.60
N VAL A 174 -0.62 -0.95 26.05
CA VAL A 174 -1.77 -1.45 26.83
C VAL A 174 -1.50 -2.86 27.37
N TYR A 175 -0.89 -3.73 26.57
CA TYR A 175 -0.47 -5.06 27.02
C TYR A 175 0.51 -4.98 28.19
N GLU A 176 1.54 -4.16 28.08
CA GLU A 176 2.52 -3.93 29.16
C GLU A 176 1.84 -3.44 30.46
N LEU A 177 0.89 -2.51 30.33
CA LEU A 177 0.09 -2.03 31.47
C LEU A 177 -0.73 -3.17 32.10
N CYS A 178 -1.39 -4.01 31.29
CA CYS A 178 -2.13 -5.17 31.80
C CYS A 178 -1.22 -6.12 32.58
N GLN A 179 -0.03 -6.42 32.08
CA GLN A 179 0.94 -7.27 32.77
C GLN A 179 1.32 -6.67 34.14
N LYS A 180 1.60 -5.36 34.18
CA LYS A 180 1.95 -4.65 35.40
C LYS A 180 0.83 -4.63 36.43
N MET A 181 -0.43 -4.59 35.98
CA MET A 181 -1.63 -4.51 36.84
C MET A 181 -2.24 -5.89 37.16
N GLY A 182 -1.69 -6.99 36.61
CA GLY A 182 -2.28 -8.33 36.76
C GLY A 182 -3.62 -8.48 36.02
N ALA A 183 -3.85 -7.72 34.98
CA ALA A 183 -5.06 -7.77 34.16
C ALA A 183 -4.90 -8.67 32.93
N GLU A 184 -5.98 -9.30 32.50
CA GLU A 184 -6.01 -10.15 31.30
C GLU A 184 -6.16 -9.29 30.05
N TYR A 185 -5.09 -9.19 29.25
CA TYR A 185 -5.05 -8.33 28.07
C TYR A 185 -6.17 -8.62 27.06
N ASN A 186 -6.45 -9.90 26.79
CA ASN A 186 -7.46 -10.24 25.79
C ASN A 186 -8.85 -9.73 26.20
N LEU A 187 -9.18 -9.76 27.48
CA LEU A 187 -10.45 -9.21 27.99
C LEU A 187 -10.50 -7.69 27.81
N VAL A 188 -9.39 -6.99 28.08
CA VAL A 188 -9.29 -5.54 27.90
C VAL A 188 -9.43 -5.16 26.43
N ARG A 189 -8.70 -5.87 25.53
CA ARG A 189 -8.77 -5.68 24.08
C ARG A 189 -10.20 -5.94 23.56
N ASP A 190 -10.80 -7.06 23.90
CA ASP A 190 -12.12 -7.44 23.42
C ASP A 190 -13.19 -6.46 23.94
N GLY A 191 -13.08 -6.02 25.20
CA GLY A 191 -13.92 -4.95 25.73
C GLY A 191 -13.80 -3.64 24.97
N PHE A 192 -12.59 -3.23 24.61
CA PHE A 192 -12.36 -2.05 23.76
C PHE A 192 -13.03 -2.22 22.39
N LEU A 193 -12.92 -3.40 21.77
CA LEU A 193 -13.45 -3.66 20.44
C LEU A 193 -14.98 -3.66 20.38
N LEU A 194 -15.69 -3.86 21.51
CA LEU A 194 -17.16 -3.75 21.58
C LEU A 194 -17.69 -2.37 21.16
N SER A 195 -16.87 -1.34 21.27
CA SER A 195 -17.25 0.02 20.83
C SER A 195 -17.42 0.15 19.30
N GLY A 196 -16.90 -0.79 18.50
CA GLY A 196 -16.83 -0.69 17.04
C GLY A 196 -15.92 0.42 16.52
N TYR A 197 -15.16 1.09 17.41
CA TYR A 197 -14.29 2.22 17.05
C TYR A 197 -13.11 1.79 16.17
N LEU A 198 -12.59 0.59 16.36
CA LEU A 198 -11.44 0.07 15.62
C LEU A 198 -11.68 -1.39 15.19
N SER A 199 -11.14 -1.76 14.03
CA SER A 199 -11.05 -3.15 13.61
C SER A 199 -10.11 -3.96 14.53
N PRO A 200 -10.33 -5.27 14.74
CA PRO A 200 -9.40 -6.14 15.46
C PRO A 200 -7.99 -6.19 14.86
N THR A 201 -7.85 -5.80 13.59
CA THR A 201 -6.56 -5.74 12.91
C THR A 201 -5.61 -4.83 13.67
N HIS A 202 -4.37 -5.29 13.88
CA HIS A 202 -3.31 -4.56 14.60
C HIS A 202 -3.52 -4.38 16.11
N THR A 203 -4.45 -5.13 16.74
CA THR A 203 -4.68 -5.11 18.19
C THR A 203 -4.15 -6.35 18.92
N HIS A 204 -3.65 -7.36 18.19
CA HIS A 204 -3.12 -8.58 18.80
C HIS A 204 -1.71 -8.38 19.34
N VAL A 205 -1.46 -8.84 20.57
CA VAL A 205 -0.16 -8.83 21.24
C VAL A 205 0.09 -10.20 21.87
N PRO A 206 1.16 -10.94 21.50
CA PRO A 206 2.11 -10.59 20.43
C PRO A 206 1.46 -10.53 19.06
N GLY A 207 2.18 -9.92 18.11
CA GLY A 207 1.74 -9.81 16.73
C GLY A 207 1.73 -11.14 15.97
N PRO A 208 1.27 -11.16 14.72
CA PRO A 208 1.19 -12.38 13.89
C PRO A 208 2.53 -13.06 13.62
N ASP A 209 3.65 -12.35 13.80
CA ASP A 209 5.01 -12.87 13.70
C ASP A 209 5.54 -13.44 15.03
N GLY A 210 4.67 -13.51 16.06
CA GLY A 210 5.01 -13.98 17.39
C GLY A 210 5.87 -13.02 18.22
N LYS A 211 5.98 -11.73 17.80
CA LYS A 211 6.82 -10.73 18.46
C LYS A 211 5.99 -9.54 18.94
N PHE A 212 6.55 -8.80 19.87
CA PHE A 212 6.01 -7.50 20.30
C PHE A 212 6.32 -6.41 19.26
N GLY A 213 5.53 -5.34 19.24
CA GLY A 213 5.69 -4.24 18.31
C GLY A 213 5.35 -4.59 16.87
N TYR A 214 5.43 -3.59 15.99
CA TYR A 214 5.22 -3.80 14.56
C TYR A 214 6.52 -4.20 13.85
N GLY A 215 6.37 -5.06 12.85
CA GLY A 215 7.44 -5.55 11.99
C GLY A 215 6.97 -5.71 10.55
N GLY A 216 7.55 -6.70 9.85
CA GLY A 216 7.25 -6.96 8.45
C GLY A 216 7.95 -5.97 7.50
N LYS A 217 7.59 -6.03 6.21
CA LYS A 217 8.27 -5.28 5.14
C LYS A 217 7.74 -3.85 4.98
N CYS A 218 6.47 -3.59 5.33
CA CYS A 218 5.81 -2.32 5.02
C CYS A 218 5.91 -1.31 6.16
N PHE A 219 5.45 -1.64 7.36
CA PHE A 219 5.36 -0.66 8.46
C PHE A 219 6.69 0.00 8.82
N PRO A 220 7.80 -0.75 9.06
CA PRO A 220 9.06 -0.11 9.41
C PRO A 220 9.54 0.86 8.33
N LYS A 221 9.45 0.45 7.08
CA LYS A 221 9.86 1.26 5.92
C LYS A 221 9.00 2.52 5.78
N ASP A 222 7.68 2.35 5.81
CA ASP A 222 6.75 3.45 5.55
C ASP A 222 6.71 4.46 6.70
N VAL A 223 6.77 3.99 7.96
CA VAL A 223 6.85 4.89 9.12
C VAL A 223 8.13 5.70 9.08
N ASN A 224 9.29 5.06 8.77
CA ASN A 224 10.57 5.77 8.65
C ASN A 224 10.54 6.84 7.54
N ALA A 225 10.15 6.45 6.33
CA ALA A 225 10.08 7.39 5.21
C ALA A 225 9.16 8.56 5.49
N PHE A 226 7.99 8.29 6.08
CA PHE A 226 7.00 9.33 6.36
C PHE A 226 7.38 10.20 7.55
N ALA A 227 8.10 9.67 8.55
CA ALA A 227 8.66 10.45 9.65
C ALA A 227 9.68 11.47 9.14
N ILE A 228 10.59 11.04 8.26
CA ILE A 228 11.60 11.90 7.66
C ILE A 228 10.98 12.93 6.72
N PHE A 229 10.03 12.53 5.87
CA PHE A 229 9.28 13.44 5.01
C PHE A 229 8.59 14.55 5.83
N ASN A 230 8.12 14.22 7.02
CA ASN A 230 7.41 15.13 7.93
C ASN A 230 8.30 15.69 9.06
N GLN A 231 9.62 15.58 9.00
CA GLN A 231 10.55 15.91 10.10
C GLN A 231 10.42 17.35 10.65
N LYS A 232 9.83 18.26 9.86
CA LYS A 232 9.65 19.67 10.24
C LYS A 232 8.27 19.98 10.85
N ASN A 233 7.44 18.97 11.09
CA ASN A 233 6.10 19.16 11.64
C ASN A 233 5.81 18.16 12.78
N HIS A 234 4.70 18.38 13.50
CA HIS A 234 4.31 17.56 14.66
C HIS A 234 4.02 16.10 14.31
N LEU A 235 3.64 15.78 13.07
CA LEU A 235 3.45 14.39 12.63
C LEU A 235 4.79 13.66 12.61
N GLY A 236 5.85 14.28 12.11
CA GLY A 236 7.19 13.69 12.14
C GLY A 236 7.67 13.40 13.56
N GLU A 237 7.42 14.29 14.51
CA GLU A 237 7.75 14.06 15.92
C GLU A 237 6.97 12.87 16.52
N LEU A 238 5.67 12.79 16.28
CA LEU A 238 4.84 11.64 16.70
C LEU A 238 5.41 10.33 16.17
N LEU A 239 5.78 10.30 14.88
CA LEU A 239 6.30 9.09 14.24
C LEU A 239 7.68 8.70 14.76
N ARG A 240 8.55 9.68 15.05
CA ARG A 240 9.86 9.43 15.67
C ARG A 240 9.71 8.73 17.02
N VAL A 241 8.83 9.26 17.89
CA VAL A 241 8.55 8.64 19.21
C VAL A 241 7.97 7.24 19.02
N THR A 242 7.07 7.05 18.05
CA THR A 242 6.51 5.73 17.73
C THR A 242 7.57 4.72 17.31
N MET A 243 8.53 5.12 16.47
CA MET A 243 9.64 4.26 16.05
C MET A 243 10.54 3.85 17.22
N GLU A 244 10.89 4.80 18.08
CA GLU A 244 11.69 4.55 19.28
C GLU A 244 10.98 3.59 20.23
N THR A 245 9.70 3.81 20.50
CA THR A 245 8.86 2.94 21.32
C THR A 245 8.75 1.54 20.71
N ASN A 246 8.53 1.45 19.40
CA ASN A 246 8.47 0.17 18.71
C ASN A 246 9.79 -0.61 18.81
N LYS A 247 10.92 0.06 18.68
CA LYS A 247 12.24 -0.57 18.85
C LYS A 247 12.35 -1.22 20.22
N PHE A 248 11.95 -0.53 21.28
CA PHE A 248 11.93 -1.07 22.63
C PHE A 248 11.09 -2.36 22.71
N PHE A 249 9.87 -2.38 22.14
CA PHE A 249 9.04 -3.58 22.12
C PHE A 249 9.66 -4.72 21.31
N ARG A 250 10.24 -4.44 20.15
CA ARG A 250 10.86 -5.45 19.28
C ARG A 250 12.09 -6.13 19.90
N GLU A 251 12.74 -5.50 20.85
CA GLU A 251 13.90 -6.03 21.58
C GLU A 251 13.49 -6.93 22.77
N GLN A 252 12.19 -6.95 23.15
CA GLN A 252 11.70 -7.81 24.24
C GLN A 252 11.46 -9.24 23.75
N GLU A 253 11.79 -10.21 24.63
CA GLU A 253 11.43 -11.61 24.41
C GLU A 253 9.99 -11.88 24.83
N VAL A 254 9.26 -12.62 23.99
CA VAL A 254 7.94 -13.17 24.34
C VAL A 254 8.16 -14.37 25.24
N LYS A 255 7.79 -14.25 26.52
CA LYS A 255 7.91 -15.31 27.52
C LYS A 255 6.76 -16.32 27.41
#